data_86e9fa9ba33e677b77385346490c1826
#
_entry.id   86e9fa9ba33e677b77385346490c1826
#
_cell.length_a   1.000
_cell.length_b   1.000
_cell.length_c   1.000
_cell.angle_alpha   90.00
_cell.angle_beta   90.00
_cell.angle_gamma   90.00
#
_symmetry.space_group_name_H-M   'P 1'
#
loop_
_entity.id
_entity.type
_entity.pdbx_description
1 polymer ?
#
loop_
_entity_poly.entity_id
_entity_poly.type
_entity_poly.pdbx_seq_one_letter_code
_entity_poly.pdbx_strand_id
1 'polypeptide(L)'
;MKIMVKPASAVNLDVYKMADSFVLPILGFAVDYNNYFTLEEIEAILSKTDKEIFVVINKMISNKDIKDLETLMLKLDKVGIAGIFFYDMAVLEVKRRLNLSVDLVWNNTHMVTNYYTCNCYYDLGVKYA
;
A
#
# COMPACT_ATOMS: atom_id res chain seq x y z
N MET A 1 -17.90 -10.26 -1.21
CA MET A 1 -16.66 -10.40 -0.39
C MET A 1 -15.48 -10.38 -1.34
N LYS A 2 -14.45 -9.55 -1.07
CA LYS A 2 -13.19 -9.56 -1.84
C LYS A 2 -12.11 -10.30 -1.05
N ILE A 3 -11.34 -11.12 -1.75
CA ILE A 3 -10.22 -11.89 -1.17
C ILE A 3 -8.91 -11.21 -1.53
N MET A 4 -8.19 -10.75 -0.52
CA MET A 4 -6.87 -10.16 -0.67
C MET A 4 -5.80 -11.17 -0.24
N VAL A 5 -4.78 -11.37 -1.05
CA VAL A 5 -3.71 -12.34 -0.79
C VAL A 5 -2.35 -11.67 -0.84
N LYS A 6 -1.46 -12.08 0.06
CA LYS A 6 -0.02 -11.79 -0.04
C LYS A 6 0.67 -12.97 -0.74
N PRO A 7 1.08 -12.83 -2.00
CA PRO A 7 1.81 -13.89 -2.67
C PRO A 7 3.21 -14.06 -2.04
N ALA A 8 3.71 -15.28 -2.05
CA ALA A 8 5.04 -15.59 -1.52
C ALA A 8 6.17 -15.06 -2.41
N SER A 9 5.89 -14.85 -3.70
CA SER A 9 6.86 -14.30 -4.67
C SER A 9 6.14 -13.73 -5.89
N ALA A 10 6.86 -13.05 -6.75
CA ALA A 10 6.37 -12.58 -8.05
C ALA A 10 6.21 -13.70 -9.10
N VAL A 11 6.59 -14.93 -8.75
CA VAL A 11 6.53 -16.11 -9.61
C VAL A 11 5.31 -16.95 -9.25
N ASN A 12 4.71 -17.62 -10.25
CA ASN A 12 3.56 -18.53 -10.08
C ASN A 12 2.30 -17.88 -9.46
N LEU A 13 1.99 -16.66 -9.88
CA LEU A 13 0.79 -15.95 -9.41
C LEU A 13 -0.52 -16.69 -9.77
N ASP A 14 -0.48 -17.58 -10.73
CA ASP A 14 -1.63 -18.40 -11.16
C ASP A 14 -2.20 -19.30 -10.05
N VAL A 15 -1.42 -19.63 -9.03
CA VAL A 15 -1.91 -20.40 -7.87
C VAL A 15 -2.95 -19.61 -7.06
N TYR A 16 -2.97 -18.28 -7.22
CA TYR A 16 -3.88 -17.38 -6.51
C TYR A 16 -5.08 -16.95 -7.36
N LYS A 17 -5.61 -17.84 -8.21
CA LYS A 17 -6.73 -17.53 -9.14
C LYS A 17 -7.95 -16.96 -8.42
N MET A 18 -8.22 -17.42 -7.21
CA MET A 18 -9.39 -17.01 -6.41
C MET A 18 -9.19 -15.66 -5.70
N ALA A 19 -8.01 -15.07 -5.72
CA ALA A 19 -7.78 -13.75 -5.16
C ALA A 19 -8.35 -12.66 -6.07
N ASP A 20 -8.97 -11.65 -5.45
CA ASP A 20 -9.42 -10.44 -6.14
C ASP A 20 -8.30 -9.40 -6.23
N SER A 21 -7.40 -9.40 -5.25
CA SER A 21 -6.31 -8.44 -5.17
C SER A 21 -5.07 -9.01 -4.49
N PHE A 22 -3.92 -8.40 -4.76
CA PHE A 22 -2.66 -8.71 -4.10
C PHE A 22 -2.23 -7.59 -3.17
N VAL A 23 -1.63 -7.97 -2.04
CA VAL A 23 -1.02 -7.05 -1.07
C VAL A 23 0.48 -7.32 -1.05
N LEU A 24 1.27 -6.33 -1.49
CA LEU A 24 2.70 -6.46 -1.73
C LEU A 24 3.50 -5.56 -0.78
N PRO A 25 4.21 -6.13 0.23
CA PRO A 25 5.11 -5.37 1.07
C PRO A 25 6.30 -4.85 0.26
N ILE A 26 6.50 -3.52 0.22
CA ILE A 26 7.59 -2.96 -0.59
C ILE A 26 8.91 -2.94 0.17
N LEU A 27 9.98 -3.35 -0.52
CA LEU A 27 11.32 -3.37 0.03
C LEU A 27 11.77 -1.96 0.48
N GLY A 28 12.30 -1.88 1.70
CA GLY A 28 12.81 -0.64 2.28
C GLY A 28 11.78 0.22 3.00
N PHE A 29 10.47 0.03 2.75
CA PHE A 29 9.38 0.77 3.40
C PHE A 29 8.33 -0.13 4.07
N ALA A 30 8.44 -1.45 3.94
CA ALA A 30 7.65 -2.40 4.70
C ALA A 30 8.54 -3.17 5.69
N VAL A 31 7.96 -3.55 6.84
CA VAL A 31 8.61 -4.30 7.91
C VAL A 31 7.70 -5.44 8.39
N ASP A 32 8.27 -6.43 9.06
CA ASP A 32 7.56 -7.58 9.64
C ASP A 32 6.87 -8.50 8.61
N TYR A 33 7.52 -8.68 7.45
CA TYR A 33 7.08 -9.62 6.41
C TYR A 33 8.18 -10.64 6.09
N ASN A 34 7.78 -11.83 5.67
CA ASN A 34 8.71 -12.89 5.28
C ASN A 34 9.35 -12.62 3.91
N ASN A 35 8.68 -11.84 3.07
CA ASN A 35 9.16 -11.47 1.74
C ASN A 35 8.76 -10.03 1.41
N TYR A 36 9.55 -9.40 0.59
CA TYR A 36 9.35 -8.03 0.12
C TYR A 36 9.47 -8.00 -1.41
N PHE A 37 8.84 -6.99 -2.01
CA PHE A 37 8.85 -6.78 -3.46
C PHE A 37 9.55 -5.47 -3.79
N THR A 38 10.38 -5.48 -4.82
CA THR A 38 10.93 -4.24 -5.39
C THR A 38 9.87 -3.53 -6.23
N LEU A 39 10.11 -2.27 -6.57
CA LEU A 39 9.21 -1.54 -7.46
C LEU A 39 9.11 -2.21 -8.83
N GLU A 40 10.23 -2.70 -9.36
CA GLU A 40 10.29 -3.40 -10.65
C GLU A 40 9.47 -4.69 -10.64
N GLU A 41 9.50 -5.44 -9.53
CA GLU A 41 8.67 -6.63 -9.37
C GLU A 41 7.17 -6.28 -9.30
N ILE A 42 6.81 -5.19 -8.62
CA ILE A 42 5.43 -4.69 -8.57
C ILE A 42 4.95 -4.29 -9.96
N GLU A 43 5.75 -3.55 -10.72
CA GLU A 43 5.46 -3.19 -12.11
C GLU A 43 5.30 -4.44 -13.00
N ALA A 44 6.18 -5.43 -12.84
CA ALA A 44 6.08 -6.70 -13.56
C ALA A 44 4.80 -7.49 -13.20
N ILE A 45 4.39 -7.48 -11.94
CA ILE A 45 3.13 -8.11 -11.50
C ILE A 45 1.94 -7.38 -12.12
N LEU A 46 1.91 -6.05 -12.06
CA LEU A 46 0.85 -5.22 -12.67
C LEU A 46 0.68 -5.50 -14.16
N SER A 47 1.78 -5.75 -14.88
CA SER A 47 1.71 -6.06 -16.32
C SER A 47 1.17 -7.46 -16.64
N LYS A 48 1.14 -8.36 -15.65
CA LYS A 48 0.75 -9.78 -15.82
C LYS A 48 -0.62 -10.13 -15.27
N THR A 49 -1.25 -9.21 -14.55
CA THR A 49 -2.55 -9.45 -13.91
C THR A 49 -3.44 -8.22 -14.00
N ASP A 50 -4.73 -8.44 -14.08
CA ASP A 50 -5.80 -7.44 -13.98
C ASP A 50 -6.32 -7.27 -12.54
N LYS A 51 -5.72 -7.98 -11.58
CA LYS A 51 -6.08 -7.88 -10.16
C LYS A 51 -5.62 -6.53 -9.58
N GLU A 52 -6.40 -6.02 -8.64
CA GLU A 52 -6.01 -4.83 -7.87
C GLU A 52 -4.73 -5.10 -7.07
N ILE A 53 -3.77 -4.19 -7.14
CA ILE A 53 -2.52 -4.27 -6.37
C ILE A 53 -2.53 -3.22 -5.27
N PHE A 54 -2.34 -3.67 -4.04
CA PHE A 54 -2.11 -2.83 -2.87
C PHE A 54 -0.68 -2.99 -2.40
N VAL A 55 -0.04 -1.88 -2.04
CA VAL A 55 1.34 -1.86 -1.54
C VAL A 55 1.37 -1.54 -0.05
N VAL A 56 2.23 -2.19 0.71
CA VAL A 56 2.38 -1.93 2.15
C VAL A 56 3.57 -1.02 2.39
N ILE A 57 3.31 0.09 3.10
CA ILE A 57 4.29 1.04 3.64
C ILE A 57 3.99 1.18 5.14
N ASN A 58 4.54 0.27 5.96
CA ASN A 58 4.28 0.24 7.40
C ASN A 58 5.51 0.51 8.26
N LYS A 59 6.62 0.91 7.65
CA LYS A 59 7.80 1.39 8.36
C LYS A 59 7.51 2.74 9.01
N MET A 60 8.07 3.01 10.18
CA MET A 60 8.13 4.36 10.75
C MET A 60 9.04 5.24 9.88
N ILE A 61 8.54 6.41 9.49
CA ILE A 61 9.21 7.31 8.56
C ILE A 61 9.99 8.35 9.35
N SER A 62 11.30 8.35 9.22
CA SER A 62 12.17 9.40 9.77
C SER A 62 12.33 10.58 8.79
N ASN A 63 12.75 11.73 9.28
CA ASN A 63 12.94 12.93 8.44
C ASN A 63 13.86 12.66 7.24
N LYS A 64 14.86 11.79 7.38
CA LYS A 64 15.77 11.41 6.29
C LYS A 64 15.09 10.56 5.20
N ASP A 65 14.01 9.85 5.54
CA ASP A 65 13.31 8.96 4.61
C ASP A 65 12.25 9.72 3.77
N ILE A 66 11.90 10.97 4.11
CA ILE A 66 10.79 11.70 3.49
C ILE A 66 10.96 11.84 1.97
N LYS A 67 12.15 12.23 1.50
CA LYS A 67 12.40 12.39 0.04
C LYS A 67 12.27 11.07 -0.72
N ASP A 68 12.75 9.99 -0.13
CA ASP A 68 12.66 8.66 -0.74
C ASP A 68 11.20 8.18 -0.74
N LEU A 69 10.44 8.46 0.33
CA LEU A 69 9.00 8.21 0.39
C LEU A 69 8.23 8.99 -0.68
N GLU A 70 8.51 10.29 -0.84
CA GLU A 70 7.89 11.12 -1.89
C GLU A 70 8.15 10.56 -3.28
N THR A 71 9.41 10.19 -3.55
CA THR A 71 9.82 9.60 -4.83
C THR A 71 9.12 8.26 -5.08
N LEU A 72 9.08 7.41 -4.07
CA LEU A 72 8.41 6.11 -4.15
C LEU A 72 6.91 6.27 -4.42
N MET A 73 6.23 7.11 -3.65
CA MET A 73 4.78 7.30 -3.77
C MET A 73 4.38 7.88 -5.13
N LEU A 74 5.17 8.82 -5.67
CA LEU A 74 4.97 9.33 -7.04
C LEU A 74 5.07 8.22 -8.10
N LYS A 75 6.05 7.31 -7.95
CA LYS A 75 6.20 6.17 -8.87
C LYS A 75 5.03 5.19 -8.73
N LEU A 76 4.64 4.86 -7.50
CA LEU A 76 3.50 3.95 -7.24
C LEU A 76 2.19 4.51 -7.79
N ASP A 77 1.93 5.79 -7.61
CA ASP A 77 0.74 6.47 -8.18
C ASP A 77 0.75 6.42 -9.71
N LYS A 78 1.91 6.66 -10.32
CA LYS A 78 2.08 6.64 -11.78
C LYS A 78 1.86 5.26 -12.40
N VAL A 79 2.31 4.19 -11.75
CA VAL A 79 2.13 2.82 -12.27
C VAL A 79 0.72 2.29 -12.05
N GLY A 80 -0.11 2.98 -11.26
CA GLY A 80 -1.53 2.71 -11.13
C GLY A 80 -1.89 1.60 -10.15
N ILE A 81 -1.19 1.51 -9.01
CA ILE A 81 -1.62 0.64 -7.91
C ILE A 81 -2.97 1.10 -7.35
N ALA A 82 -3.74 0.16 -6.81
CA ALA A 82 -5.07 0.44 -6.27
C ALA A 82 -5.03 1.20 -4.94
N GLY A 83 -4.04 0.91 -4.08
CA GLY A 83 -3.94 1.59 -2.79
C GLY A 83 -2.66 1.28 -2.02
N ILE A 84 -2.45 2.04 -0.95
CA ILE A 84 -1.33 1.89 -0.02
C ILE A 84 -1.85 1.62 1.38
N PHE A 85 -1.47 0.47 1.94
CA PHE A 85 -1.61 0.19 3.36
C PHE A 85 -0.51 0.93 4.11
N PHE A 86 -0.86 1.75 5.10
CA PHE A 86 0.10 2.59 5.79
C PHE A 86 -0.12 2.65 7.30
N TYR A 87 0.96 2.99 8.04
CA TYR A 87 0.96 3.19 9.48
C TYR A 87 1.36 4.61 9.87
N ASP A 88 2.32 5.20 9.16
CA ASP A 88 2.86 6.52 9.48
C ASP A 88 2.09 7.63 8.74
N MET A 89 1.66 8.64 9.48
CA MET A 89 0.93 9.79 8.92
C MET A 89 1.71 10.56 7.85
N ALA A 90 3.03 10.37 7.76
CA ALA A 90 3.83 10.93 6.68
C ALA A 90 3.33 10.49 5.29
N VAL A 91 2.82 9.24 5.17
CA VAL A 91 2.23 8.73 3.91
C VAL A 91 1.00 9.54 3.50
N LEU A 92 0.11 9.83 4.46
CA LEU A 92 -1.07 10.67 4.21
C LEU A 92 -0.68 12.10 3.80
N GLU A 93 0.29 12.68 4.50
CA GLU A 93 0.74 14.05 4.20
C GLU A 93 1.43 14.14 2.83
N VAL A 94 2.26 13.17 2.48
CA VAL A 94 2.86 13.08 1.13
C VAL A 94 1.78 12.98 0.05
N LYS A 95 0.77 12.11 0.23
CA LYS A 95 -0.35 12.03 -0.72
C LYS A 95 -1.03 13.39 -0.90
N ARG A 96 -1.33 14.08 0.19
CA ARG A 96 -2.01 15.40 0.15
C ARG A 96 -1.16 16.46 -0.53
N ARG A 97 0.11 16.57 -0.16
CA ARG A 97 1.04 17.58 -0.71
C ARG A 97 1.29 17.39 -2.20
N LEU A 98 1.43 16.15 -2.64
CA LEU A 98 1.71 15.82 -4.03
C LEU A 98 0.44 15.58 -4.86
N ASN A 99 -0.73 15.70 -4.23
CA ASN A 99 -2.04 15.50 -4.86
C ASN A 99 -2.13 14.15 -5.61
N LEU A 100 -1.67 13.07 -4.97
CA LEU A 100 -1.68 11.74 -5.56
C LEU A 100 -3.09 11.14 -5.59
N SER A 101 -3.38 10.35 -6.62
CA SER A 101 -4.69 9.73 -6.81
C SER A 101 -4.84 8.40 -6.07
N VAL A 102 -3.74 7.73 -5.72
CA VAL A 102 -3.73 6.43 -5.05
C VAL A 102 -4.55 6.43 -3.76
N ASP A 103 -5.37 5.39 -3.56
CA ASP A 103 -6.16 5.26 -2.34
C ASP A 103 -5.28 4.89 -1.13
N LEU A 104 -5.68 5.34 0.05
CA LEU A 104 -5.02 4.97 1.30
C LEU A 104 -5.90 4.03 2.11
N VAL A 105 -5.24 3.04 2.73
CA VAL A 105 -5.84 2.08 3.66
C VAL A 105 -5.13 2.21 5.00
N TRP A 106 -5.86 2.61 6.02
CA TRP A 106 -5.34 2.65 7.40
C TRP A 106 -5.29 1.22 7.94
N ASN A 107 -4.12 0.71 8.18
CA ASN A 107 -3.92 -0.67 8.64
C ASN A 107 -3.18 -0.74 9.98
N ASN A 108 -3.64 0.00 10.95
CA ASN A 108 -3.10 -0.08 12.31
C ASN A 108 -3.88 -1.12 13.13
N THR A 109 -3.17 -1.99 13.81
CA THR A 109 -3.77 -3.07 14.61
C THR A 109 -4.46 -2.58 15.88
N HIS A 110 -4.28 -1.32 16.30
CA HIS A 110 -4.71 -0.86 17.61
C HIS A 110 -5.61 0.38 17.64
N MET A 111 -5.83 1.08 16.55
CA MET A 111 -6.43 2.42 16.59
C MET A 111 -7.78 2.55 15.89
N VAL A 112 -8.30 1.48 15.30
CA VAL A 112 -9.60 1.51 14.60
C VAL A 112 -10.57 0.58 15.31
N THR A 113 -11.21 1.09 16.34
CA THR A 113 -12.10 0.30 17.21
C THR A 113 -13.55 0.76 17.19
N ASN A 114 -13.83 1.87 16.51
CA ASN A 114 -15.15 2.46 16.46
C ASN A 114 -15.35 3.36 15.23
N TYR A 115 -16.60 3.64 14.91
CA TYR A 115 -16.94 4.44 13.72
C TYR A 115 -16.48 5.91 13.80
N TYR A 116 -16.29 6.47 14.98
CA TYR A 116 -15.75 7.83 15.11
C TYR A 116 -14.31 7.91 14.58
N THR A 117 -13.49 6.92 14.93
CA THR A 117 -12.13 6.82 14.42
C THR A 117 -12.12 6.62 12.90
N CYS A 118 -12.98 5.75 12.37
CA CYS A 118 -13.12 5.55 10.93
C CYS A 118 -13.50 6.83 10.21
N ASN A 119 -14.50 7.57 10.73
CA ASN A 119 -14.93 8.83 10.16
C ASN A 119 -13.82 9.88 10.19
N CYS A 120 -13.06 9.97 11.29
CA CYS A 120 -11.92 10.89 11.38
C CYS A 120 -10.88 10.63 10.29
N TYR A 121 -10.49 9.37 10.07
CA TYR A 121 -9.56 9.04 8.98
C TYR A 121 -10.16 9.26 7.60
N TYR A 122 -11.44 8.98 7.42
CA TYR A 122 -12.14 9.26 6.16
C TYR A 122 -12.14 10.76 5.84
N ASP A 123 -12.42 11.62 6.80
CA ASP A 123 -12.39 13.08 6.65
C ASP A 123 -10.98 13.59 6.33
N LEU A 124 -9.93 12.87 6.76
CA LEU A 124 -8.54 13.14 6.39
C LEU A 124 -8.16 12.65 4.98
N GLY A 125 -9.04 11.93 4.31
CA GLY A 125 -8.81 11.41 2.96
C GLY A 125 -8.32 9.96 2.89
N VAL A 126 -8.46 9.20 3.98
CA VAL A 126 -8.22 7.75 4.00
C VAL A 126 -9.51 7.04 3.58
N LYS A 127 -9.45 6.27 2.51
CA LYS A 127 -10.65 5.64 1.93
C LYS A 127 -11.11 4.40 2.69
N TYR A 128 -10.17 3.64 3.22
CA TYR A 128 -10.44 2.39 3.92
C TYR A 128 -9.72 2.35 5.28
N ALA A 129 -10.40 1.78 6.28
CA ALA A 129 -9.84 1.56 7.61
C ALA A 129 -10.32 0.21 8.20
#